data_696bb70f575f201f54ccc9b2b0caf8df
#
_entry.id   696bb70f575f201f54ccc9b2b0caf8df
#
_cell.length_a   1.000
_cell.length_b   1.000
_cell.length_c   1.000
_cell.angle_alpha   90.00
_cell.angle_beta   90.00
_cell.angle_gamma   90.00
#
_symmetry.space_group_name_H-M   'P 1'
#
loop_
_entity.id
_entity.type
_entity.pdbx_description
1 polymer ?
#
loop_
_entity_poly.entity_id
_entity_poly.type
_entity_poly.pdbx_seq_one_letter_code
_entity_poly.pdbx_strand_id
1 'polypeptide(L)'
;MQATREGILEKLRKICLALPNATETVTFGNPTFQVAQKTFCVLEQYKGELSMCFKVGKQMQPVFLKDDRFFRTPYIGQHGWVSLRAGASKLKWDEIKSLADNSYKLVQQKRRSI
;
A
#
# COMPACT_ATOMS: atom_id res chain seq x y z
N MET A 1 -17.79 10.39 -10.65
CA MET A 1 -17.71 9.00 -11.13
C MET A 1 -16.71 8.24 -10.28
N GLN A 2 -17.12 7.11 -9.72
CA GLN A 2 -16.21 6.31 -8.91
C GLN A 2 -15.24 5.55 -9.81
N ALA A 3 -13.99 5.46 -9.37
CA ALA A 3 -13.00 4.70 -10.10
C ALA A 3 -13.29 3.20 -9.97
N THR A 4 -13.13 2.47 -11.06
CA THR A 4 -13.28 1.02 -11.06
C THR A 4 -12.03 0.37 -10.43
N ARG A 5 -12.18 -0.88 -9.99
CA ARG A 5 -11.03 -1.64 -9.48
C ARG A 5 -9.92 -1.73 -10.53
N GLU A 6 -10.29 -1.99 -11.77
CA GLU A 6 -9.32 -2.08 -12.88
C GLU A 6 -8.62 -0.75 -13.13
N GLY A 7 -9.35 0.36 -13.06
CA GLY A 7 -8.77 1.69 -13.23
C GLY A 7 -7.81 2.04 -12.11
N ILE A 8 -8.17 1.68 -10.88
CA ILE A 8 -7.32 1.88 -9.72
C ILE A 8 -6.05 1.03 -9.85
N LEU A 9 -6.20 -0.22 -10.24
CA LEU A 9 -5.07 -1.13 -10.40
C LEU A 9 -4.11 -0.62 -11.48
N GLU A 10 -4.62 -0.14 -12.61
CA GLU A 10 -3.79 0.40 -13.68
C GLU A 10 -2.94 1.57 -13.21
N LYS A 11 -3.54 2.50 -12.49
CA LYS A 11 -2.81 3.66 -11.96
C LYS A 11 -1.78 3.22 -10.91
N LEU A 12 -2.17 2.29 -10.05
CA LEU A 12 -1.27 1.79 -9.02
C LEU A 12 -0.08 1.04 -9.65
N ARG A 13 -0.31 0.28 -10.70
CA ARG A 13 0.76 -0.38 -11.45
C ARG A 13 1.77 0.61 -11.99
N LYS A 14 1.30 1.70 -12.59
CA LYS A 14 2.19 2.72 -13.14
C LYS A 14 3.07 3.33 -12.05
N ILE A 15 2.51 3.55 -10.87
CA ILE A 15 3.25 4.10 -9.74
C ILE A 15 4.27 3.10 -9.22
N CYS A 16 3.81 1.89 -8.90
CA CYS A 16 4.65 0.90 -8.23
C CYS A 16 5.72 0.32 -9.14
N LEU A 17 5.37 0.02 -10.40
CA LEU A 17 6.32 -0.59 -11.32
C LEU A 17 7.30 0.40 -11.93
N ALA A 18 7.09 1.70 -11.72
CA ALA A 18 8.08 2.72 -12.07
C ALA A 18 9.25 2.74 -11.09
N LEU A 19 9.10 2.14 -9.91
CA LEU A 19 10.16 2.08 -8.91
C LEU A 19 11.18 0.99 -9.31
N PRO A 20 12.49 1.23 -9.10
CA PRO A 20 13.51 0.30 -9.57
C PRO A 20 13.34 -1.11 -9.02
N ASN A 21 13.42 -2.09 -9.92
CA ASN A 21 13.33 -3.53 -9.59
C ASN A 21 12.02 -3.97 -8.96
N ALA A 22 10.99 -3.13 -9.02
CA ALA A 22 9.68 -3.50 -8.49
C ALA A 22 9.02 -4.52 -9.42
N THR A 23 8.34 -5.49 -8.82
CA THR A 23 7.62 -6.54 -9.54
C THR A 23 6.20 -6.64 -9.01
N GLU A 24 5.33 -7.24 -9.81
CA GLU A 24 3.96 -7.51 -9.41
C GLU A 24 3.73 -9.01 -9.33
N THR A 25 3.03 -9.45 -8.29
CA THR A 25 2.61 -10.83 -8.13
C THR A 25 1.18 -10.83 -7.57
N VAL A 26 0.67 -12.00 -7.25
CA VAL A 26 -0.65 -12.16 -6.64
C VAL A 26 -0.48 -12.89 -5.31
N THR A 27 -1.04 -12.34 -4.23
CA THR A 27 -1.01 -12.94 -2.91
C THR A 27 -2.45 -13.01 -2.40
N PHE A 28 -2.93 -14.22 -2.14
CA PHE A 28 -4.32 -14.43 -1.71
C PHE A 28 -5.33 -13.77 -2.64
N GLY A 29 -5.07 -13.83 -3.96
CA GLY A 29 -5.96 -13.24 -4.96
C GLY A 29 -5.81 -11.74 -5.15
N ASN A 30 -4.91 -11.09 -4.43
CA ASN A 30 -4.72 -9.63 -4.47
C ASN A 30 -3.46 -9.25 -5.24
N PRO A 31 -3.53 -8.24 -6.14
CA PRO A 31 -2.33 -7.71 -6.77
C PRO A 31 -1.36 -7.17 -5.71
N THR A 32 -0.12 -7.64 -5.78
CA THR A 32 0.91 -7.38 -4.77
C THR A 32 2.17 -6.89 -5.45
N PHE A 33 2.73 -5.80 -4.93
CA PHE A 33 3.94 -5.20 -5.49
C PHE A 33 5.10 -5.41 -4.53
N GLN A 34 6.21 -5.90 -5.06
CA GLN A 34 7.38 -6.30 -4.27
C GLN A 34 8.66 -5.70 -4.83
N VAL A 35 9.64 -5.58 -3.96
CA VAL A 35 11.02 -5.30 -4.31
C VAL A 35 11.90 -6.22 -3.47
N ALA A 36 12.86 -6.90 -4.10
CA ALA A 36 13.72 -7.87 -3.41
C ALA A 36 12.91 -8.89 -2.61
N GLN A 37 11.79 -9.34 -3.17
CA GLN A 37 10.86 -10.31 -2.59
C GLN A 37 10.14 -9.81 -1.34
N LYS A 38 10.20 -8.51 -1.06
CA LYS A 38 9.48 -7.90 0.06
C LYS A 38 8.31 -7.09 -0.45
N THR A 39 7.13 -7.34 0.10
CA THR A 39 5.92 -6.62 -0.29
C THR A 39 5.95 -5.18 0.21
N PHE A 40 5.66 -4.22 -0.68
CA PHE A 40 5.55 -2.82 -0.28
C PHE A 40 4.20 -2.20 -0.58
N CYS A 41 3.37 -2.86 -1.37
CA CYS A 41 2.02 -2.36 -1.68
C CYS A 41 1.13 -3.53 -2.07
N VAL A 42 -0.12 -3.51 -1.62
CA VAL A 42 -1.12 -4.52 -1.99
C VAL A 42 -2.42 -3.79 -2.31
N LEU A 43 -3.07 -4.19 -3.40
CA LEU A 43 -4.44 -3.77 -3.66
C LEU A 43 -5.34 -4.89 -3.14
N GLU A 44 -5.92 -4.69 -1.96
CA GLU A 44 -6.60 -5.73 -1.21
C GLU A 44 -8.11 -5.58 -1.24
N GLN A 45 -8.80 -6.69 -1.46
CA GLN A 45 -10.24 -6.78 -1.26
C GLN A 45 -10.47 -7.52 0.05
N TYR A 46 -10.99 -6.82 1.07
CA TYR A 46 -11.19 -7.42 2.38
C TYR A 46 -12.58 -7.07 2.89
N LYS A 47 -13.40 -8.09 3.15
CA LYS A 47 -14.77 -7.92 3.63
C LYS A 47 -15.57 -6.96 2.77
N GLY A 48 -15.41 -7.08 1.46
CA GLY A 48 -16.15 -6.25 0.49
C GLY A 48 -15.58 -4.87 0.27
N GLU A 49 -14.50 -4.51 0.95
CA GLU A 49 -13.90 -3.19 0.82
C GLU A 49 -12.56 -3.27 0.09
N LEU A 50 -12.40 -2.43 -0.93
CA LEU A 50 -11.16 -2.32 -1.68
C LEU A 50 -10.27 -1.29 -1.02
N SER A 51 -9.01 -1.64 -0.79
CA SER A 51 -8.05 -0.73 -0.17
C SER A 51 -6.67 -0.91 -0.76
N MET A 52 -5.85 0.14 -0.64
CA MET A 52 -4.44 0.09 -0.99
C MET A 52 -3.64 0.08 0.30
N CYS A 53 -2.80 -0.94 0.47
CA CYS A 53 -2.07 -1.17 1.71
C CYS A 53 -0.61 -0.77 1.54
N PHE A 54 -0.10 0.00 2.50
CA PHE A 54 1.27 0.50 2.48
C PHE A 54 1.89 0.38 3.87
N LYS A 55 3.19 0.13 3.90
CA LYS A 55 3.93 0.17 5.16
C LYS A 55 4.33 1.62 5.43
N VAL A 56 3.97 2.13 6.60
CA VAL A 56 4.33 3.49 7.01
C VAL A 56 5.23 3.50 8.24
N GLY A 57 5.39 2.34 8.87
CA GLY A 57 6.19 2.20 10.09
C GLY A 57 5.34 2.37 11.34
N LYS A 58 5.79 1.75 12.43
CA LYS A 58 5.03 1.74 13.67
C LYS A 58 4.87 3.13 14.28
N GLN A 59 5.86 4.00 14.09
CA GLN A 59 5.81 5.36 14.62
C GLN A 59 4.79 6.22 13.90
N MET A 60 4.69 6.08 12.59
CA MET A 60 3.75 6.88 11.78
C MET A 60 2.35 6.29 11.73
N GLN A 61 2.19 5.01 12.02
CA GLN A 61 0.90 4.35 11.93
C GLN A 61 -0.20 5.08 12.71
N PRO A 62 0.00 5.47 13.98
CA PRO A 62 -1.05 6.17 14.72
C PRO A 62 -1.44 7.49 14.09
N VAL A 63 -0.49 8.17 13.44
CA VAL A 63 -0.76 9.45 12.77
C VAL A 63 -1.73 9.23 11.61
N PHE A 64 -1.46 8.23 10.77
CA PHE A 64 -2.36 7.90 9.66
C PHE A 64 -3.73 7.45 10.14
N LEU A 65 -3.78 6.69 11.22
CA LEU A 65 -5.05 6.14 11.71
C LEU A 65 -5.99 7.20 12.32
N LYS A 66 -5.52 8.43 12.52
CA LYS A 66 -6.39 9.55 12.88
C LYS A 66 -7.24 10.04 11.71
N ASP A 67 -6.85 9.69 10.50
CA ASP A 67 -7.55 10.06 9.27
C ASP A 67 -8.50 8.91 8.90
N ASP A 68 -9.80 9.22 8.78
CA ASP A 68 -10.83 8.21 8.52
C ASP A 68 -10.69 7.50 7.18
N ARG A 69 -9.86 8.03 6.28
CA ARG A 69 -9.59 7.36 5.01
C ARG A 69 -8.74 6.12 5.19
N PHE A 70 -8.06 5.99 6.32
CA PHE A 70 -7.14 4.89 6.62
C PHE A 70 -7.68 4.00 7.73
N PHE A 71 -7.31 2.72 7.66
CA PHE A 71 -7.54 1.80 8.76
C PHE A 71 -6.32 0.89 8.89
N ARG A 72 -6.22 0.23 10.04
CA ARG A 72 -5.11 -0.69 10.31
C ARG A 72 -5.26 -1.91 9.41
N THR A 73 -4.22 -2.25 8.66
CA THR A 73 -4.25 -3.38 7.72
C THR A 73 -4.48 -4.68 8.49
N PRO A 74 -5.44 -5.53 8.05
CA PRO A 74 -5.66 -6.81 8.69
C PRO A 74 -4.39 -7.68 8.66
N TYR A 75 -4.16 -8.40 9.74
CA TYR A 75 -3.06 -9.37 9.94
C TYR A 75 -1.67 -8.75 10.04
N ILE A 76 -1.30 -7.84 9.13
CA ILE A 76 0.05 -7.26 9.11
C ILE A 76 0.11 -5.85 9.69
N GLY A 77 -1.01 -5.34 10.21
CA GLY A 77 -1.04 -4.01 10.83
C GLY A 77 -0.02 -3.86 11.96
N GLN A 78 0.25 -4.96 12.69
CA GLN A 78 1.24 -4.95 13.76
C GLN A 78 2.65 -4.60 13.29
N HIS A 79 2.91 -4.68 11.99
CA HIS A 79 4.21 -4.34 11.41
C HIS A 79 4.23 -2.92 10.84
N GLY A 80 3.26 -2.09 11.20
CA GLY A 80 3.22 -0.69 10.77
C GLY A 80 2.58 -0.45 9.42
N TRP A 81 1.60 -1.29 9.05
CA TRP A 81 0.86 -1.16 7.80
C TRP A 81 -0.45 -0.44 8.00
N VAL A 82 -0.83 0.37 7.02
CA VAL A 82 -2.14 1.02 6.96
C VAL A 82 -2.79 0.75 5.61
N SER A 83 -4.11 0.77 5.59
CA SER A 83 -4.91 0.56 4.38
C SER A 83 -5.68 1.83 4.06
N LEU A 84 -5.52 2.33 2.84
CA LEU A 84 -6.25 3.49 2.35
C LEU A 84 -7.50 3.01 1.62
N ARG A 85 -8.67 3.44 2.09
CA ARG A 85 -9.95 3.06 1.47
C ARG A 85 -10.01 3.59 0.05
N ALA A 86 -10.27 2.71 -0.90
CA ALA A 86 -10.24 3.07 -2.32
C ALA A 86 -11.59 3.56 -2.83
N GLY A 87 -12.68 3.23 -2.15
CA GLY A 87 -14.02 3.50 -2.65
C GLY A 87 -14.74 4.65 -1.97
N ALA A 88 -14.24 5.16 -0.86
CA ALA A 88 -15.00 6.06 0.00
C ALA A 88 -14.89 7.54 -0.37
N SER A 89 -13.86 7.95 -1.11
CA SER A 89 -13.66 9.36 -1.44
C SER A 89 -12.77 9.48 -2.66
N LYS A 90 -12.62 10.71 -3.13
CA LYS A 90 -11.76 11.01 -4.25
C LYS A 90 -10.31 10.67 -3.89
N LEU A 91 -9.68 9.84 -4.69
CA LEU A 91 -8.29 9.42 -4.46
C LEU A 91 -7.32 10.52 -4.92
N LYS A 92 -6.34 10.79 -4.07
CA LYS A 92 -5.28 11.75 -4.37
C LYS A 92 -4.04 10.96 -4.81
N TRP A 93 -3.82 10.90 -6.09
CA TRP A 93 -2.76 10.04 -6.65
C TRP A 93 -1.36 10.53 -6.31
N ASP A 94 -1.16 11.82 -6.07
CA ASP A 94 0.13 12.33 -5.58
C ASP A 94 0.44 11.80 -4.19
N GLU A 95 -0.58 11.73 -3.33
CA GLU A 95 -0.45 11.15 -1.99
C GLU A 95 -0.15 9.65 -2.07
N ILE A 96 -0.84 8.95 -2.95
CA ILE A 96 -0.66 7.51 -3.14
C ILE A 96 0.77 7.23 -3.64
N LYS A 97 1.26 8.04 -4.56
CA LYS A 97 2.64 7.91 -5.04
C LYS A 97 3.63 8.08 -3.90
N SER A 98 3.42 9.06 -3.03
CA SER A 98 4.29 9.27 -1.87
C SER A 98 4.23 8.10 -0.90
N LEU A 99 3.04 7.54 -0.68
CA LEU A 99 2.87 6.39 0.19
C LEU A 99 3.60 5.16 -0.36
N ALA A 100 3.48 4.92 -1.67
CA ALA A 100 4.14 3.80 -2.32
C ALA A 100 5.67 3.96 -2.26
N ASP A 101 6.17 5.16 -2.55
CA ASP A 101 7.60 5.44 -2.53
C ASP A 101 8.18 5.25 -1.13
N ASN A 102 7.51 5.76 -0.12
CA ASN A 102 7.94 5.62 1.26
C ASN A 102 7.92 4.15 1.72
N SER A 103 6.85 3.43 1.39
CA SER A 103 6.74 2.02 1.71
C SER A 103 7.85 1.20 1.04
N TYR A 104 8.11 1.49 -0.24
CA TYR A 104 9.19 0.87 -1.01
C TYR A 104 10.55 1.04 -0.31
N LYS A 105 10.82 2.23 0.19
CA LYS A 105 12.07 2.51 0.91
C LYS A 105 12.12 1.78 2.25
N LEU A 106 11.00 1.77 2.97
CA LEU A 106 10.95 1.14 4.28
C LEU A 106 11.19 -0.38 4.22
N VAL A 107 10.64 -1.07 3.23
CA VAL A 107 10.81 -2.52 3.16
C VAL A 107 12.22 -2.91 2.74
N GLN A 108 12.98 -1.99 2.17
CA GLN A 108 14.37 -2.24 1.78
C GLN A 108 15.36 -1.96 2.89
N GLN A 109 14.94 -1.31 3.98
CA GLN A 109 15.84 -1.01 5.07
C GLN A 109 16.34 -2.29 5.71
N LYS A 110 17.67 -2.44 5.73
CA LYS A 110 18.30 -3.58 6.39
C LYS A 110 18.43 -3.27 7.86
N ARG A 111 18.19 -4.27 8.71
CA ARG A 111 18.50 -4.18 10.10
C ARG A 111 20.00 -3.96 10.24
N ARG A 112 20.39 -2.92 10.96
CA ARG A 112 21.80 -2.75 11.27
C ARG A 112 22.20 -3.78 12.32
N SER A 113 23.19 -4.58 11.98
CA SER A 113 23.86 -5.38 13.00
C SER A 113 24.80 -4.47 13.75
N ILE A 114 24.78 -4.57 15.02
CA ILE A 114 25.68 -3.83 15.87
C ILE A 114 26.76 -4.77 16.35
#